data_6cd4baa868aa6a8ae422f2aa760e3a00
#
_entry.id   6cd4baa868aa6a8ae422f2aa760e3a00
#
_cell.length_a   1.000
_cell.length_b   1.000
_cell.length_c   1.000
_cell.angle_alpha   90.00
_cell.angle_beta   90.00
_cell.angle_gamma   90.00
#
_symmetry.space_group_name_H-M   'P 1'
#
loop_
_entity.id
_entity.type
_entity.pdbx_description
1 polymer ?
#
loop_
_entity_poly.entity_id
_entity_poly.type
_entity_poly.pdbx_seq_one_letter_code
_entity_poly.pdbx_strand_id
1 'polypeptide(L)'
;MPQEGKFFDLFNAHAEQVVLGSKTLVNMLTVFNQSDEEAAKLCDLIDEVEGQADSITHETMRQLHKSFITPLDREEIHLLITNLDGILDLIQDAAHTVSLYNIRHITAESIRLSELILACAERVQKAVRLLHSMDNAVEILKLCHEIDQLESEADREMRGAMSRLFREEADVREVIKFKAIYELLETVTDRCEDVANVIEGIVLENS
;
A
#
# COMPACT_ATOMS: atom_id res chain seq x y z
N MET A 1 -20.86 -17.33 15.21
CA MET A 1 -20.94 -16.26 14.20
C MET A 1 -21.01 -16.92 12.83
N PRO A 2 -21.79 -16.42 11.87
CA PRO A 2 -21.75 -16.93 10.51
C PRO A 2 -20.31 -16.82 9.97
N GLN A 3 -19.84 -17.83 9.24
CA GLN A 3 -18.49 -17.86 8.68
C GLN A 3 -18.22 -16.70 7.69
N GLU A 4 -19.26 -16.14 7.12
CA GLU A 4 -19.23 -15.01 6.16
C GLU A 4 -18.61 -13.74 6.75
N GLY A 5 -18.97 -13.36 7.98
CA GLY A 5 -18.41 -12.17 8.65
C GLY A 5 -16.90 -12.24 8.89
N LYS A 6 -16.35 -13.45 8.99
CA LYS A 6 -14.92 -13.63 9.28
C LYS A 6 -14.00 -13.15 8.15
N PHE A 7 -14.41 -13.23 6.88
CA PHE A 7 -13.61 -12.73 5.76
C PHE A 7 -13.51 -11.20 5.81
N PHE A 8 -14.60 -10.49 6.06
CA PHE A 8 -14.57 -9.03 6.21
C PHE A 8 -13.73 -8.59 7.42
N ASP A 9 -13.76 -9.35 8.54
CA ASP A 9 -12.90 -9.08 9.67
C ASP A 9 -11.41 -9.22 9.31
N LEU A 10 -11.03 -10.23 8.51
CA LEU A 10 -9.68 -10.44 8.04
C LEU A 10 -9.23 -9.35 7.06
N PHE A 11 -10.08 -8.97 6.11
CA PHE A 11 -9.79 -7.86 5.20
C PHE A 11 -9.58 -6.54 5.95
N ASN A 12 -10.44 -6.26 6.93
CA ASN A 12 -10.30 -5.07 7.77
C ASN A 12 -9.01 -5.07 8.57
N ALA A 13 -8.67 -6.21 9.18
CA ALA A 13 -7.43 -6.36 9.94
C ALA A 13 -6.20 -6.17 9.05
N HIS A 14 -6.23 -6.70 7.81
CA HIS A 14 -5.15 -6.52 6.85
C HIS A 14 -5.03 -5.05 6.41
N ALA A 15 -6.13 -4.40 6.06
CA ALA A 15 -6.15 -3.00 5.67
C ALA A 15 -5.67 -2.06 6.80
N GLU A 16 -5.86 -2.45 8.07
CA GLU A 16 -5.27 -1.75 9.22
C GLU A 16 -3.74 -1.84 9.24
N GLN A 17 -3.16 -3.00 8.88
CA GLN A 17 -1.72 -3.15 8.74
C GLN A 17 -1.19 -2.31 7.57
N VAL A 18 -1.90 -2.26 6.43
CA VAL A 18 -1.52 -1.41 5.29
C VAL A 18 -1.41 0.06 5.70
N VAL A 19 -2.37 0.59 6.45
CA VAL A 19 -2.32 1.98 6.96
C VAL A 19 -1.18 2.15 7.97
N LEU A 20 -0.95 1.18 8.84
CA LEU A 20 0.14 1.24 9.82
C LEU A 20 1.51 1.24 9.14
N GLY A 21 1.74 0.35 8.17
CA GLY A 21 2.97 0.30 7.37
C GLY A 21 3.22 1.58 6.60
N SER A 22 2.16 2.13 5.95
CA SER A 22 2.25 3.40 5.23
C SER A 22 2.62 4.58 6.16
N LYS A 23 2.01 4.68 7.35
CA LYS A 23 2.36 5.70 8.36
C LYS A 23 3.81 5.54 8.84
N THR A 24 4.25 4.30 9.04
CA THR A 24 5.61 4.01 9.47
C THR A 24 6.62 4.40 8.40
N LEU A 25 6.32 4.15 7.11
CA LEU A 25 7.16 4.59 5.99
C LEU A 25 7.29 6.12 5.94
N VAL A 26 6.18 6.87 6.06
CA VAL A 26 6.22 8.35 6.11
C VAL A 26 7.12 8.82 7.26
N ASN A 27 6.95 8.26 8.45
CA ASN A 27 7.77 8.61 9.61
C ASN A 27 9.23 8.27 9.38
N MET A 28 9.54 7.07 8.86
CA MET A 28 10.90 6.63 8.56
C MET A 28 11.61 7.60 7.61
N LEU A 29 10.98 7.94 6.48
CA LEU A 29 11.57 8.86 5.50
C LEU A 29 11.70 10.28 6.06
N THR A 30 10.78 10.72 6.90
CA THR A 30 10.82 12.05 7.52
C THR A 30 11.96 12.19 8.53
N VAL A 31 12.19 11.19 9.38
CA VAL A 31 13.22 11.25 10.42
C VAL A 31 14.60 10.87 9.90
N PHE A 32 14.71 10.25 8.75
CA PHE A 32 15.96 9.73 8.19
C PHE A 32 17.08 10.77 8.16
N ASN A 33 16.78 11.99 7.71
CA ASN A 33 17.76 13.07 7.62
C ASN A 33 18.20 13.62 9.00
N GLN A 34 17.58 13.15 10.10
CA GLN A 34 17.86 13.60 11.47
C GLN A 34 18.53 12.49 12.29
N SER A 35 18.14 11.23 12.08
CA SER A 35 18.59 10.08 12.86
C SER A 35 18.49 8.78 12.07
N ASP A 36 19.62 8.28 11.60
CA ASP A 36 19.70 6.96 10.95
C ASP A 36 19.26 5.83 11.90
N GLU A 37 19.54 5.96 13.21
CA GLU A 37 19.14 4.93 14.19
C GLU A 37 17.62 4.85 14.37
N GLU A 38 16.94 5.99 14.38
CA GLU A 38 15.48 6.03 14.48
C GLU A 38 14.83 5.52 13.20
N ALA A 39 15.36 5.88 12.04
CA ALA A 39 14.90 5.36 10.76
C ALA A 39 15.10 3.84 10.65
N ALA A 40 16.20 3.29 11.14
CA ALA A 40 16.42 1.84 11.18
C ALA A 40 15.39 1.12 12.06
N LYS A 41 15.05 1.65 13.23
CA LYS A 41 13.99 1.08 14.09
C LYS A 41 12.61 1.10 13.43
N LEU A 42 12.32 2.13 12.62
CA LEU A 42 11.07 2.21 11.86
C LEU A 42 11.07 1.22 10.69
N CYS A 43 12.23 0.94 10.08
CA CYS A 43 12.36 -0.13 9.10
C CYS A 43 12.06 -1.50 9.73
N ASP A 44 12.63 -1.81 10.89
CA ASP A 44 12.34 -3.05 11.63
C ASP A 44 10.84 -3.16 11.97
N LEU A 45 10.19 -2.04 12.31
CA LEU A 45 8.75 -2.02 12.57
C LEU A 45 7.92 -2.30 11.29
N ILE A 46 8.38 -1.86 10.11
CA ILE A 46 7.74 -2.20 8.83
C ILE A 46 7.80 -3.72 8.63
N ASP A 47 8.93 -4.37 8.92
CA ASP A 47 9.07 -5.84 8.83
C ASP A 47 8.09 -6.57 9.76
N GLU A 48 7.90 -6.06 10.98
CA GLU A 48 6.92 -6.62 11.92
C GLU A 48 5.48 -6.47 11.41
N VAL A 49 5.15 -5.32 10.83
CA VAL A 49 3.81 -5.03 10.29
C VAL A 49 3.52 -5.92 9.07
N GLU A 50 4.47 -6.06 8.15
CA GLU A 50 4.35 -6.95 6.99
C GLU A 50 4.16 -8.40 7.45
N GLY A 51 4.99 -8.92 8.38
CA GLY A 51 4.85 -10.29 8.90
C GLY A 51 3.49 -10.55 9.59
N GLN A 52 2.87 -9.51 10.20
CA GLN A 52 1.52 -9.63 10.75
C GLN A 52 0.48 -9.70 9.62
N ALA A 53 0.63 -8.90 8.56
CA ALA A 53 -0.26 -8.90 7.41
C ALA A 53 -0.17 -10.22 6.62
N ASP A 54 1.03 -10.75 6.38
CA ASP A 54 1.26 -12.06 5.76
C ASP A 54 0.54 -13.18 6.54
N SER A 55 0.60 -13.14 7.86
CA SER A 55 -0.13 -14.06 8.73
C SER A 55 -1.66 -13.97 8.52
N ILE A 56 -2.21 -12.77 8.29
CA ILE A 56 -3.64 -12.56 7.98
C ILE A 56 -3.96 -13.09 6.58
N THR A 57 -3.11 -12.85 5.60
CA THR A 57 -3.23 -13.38 4.24
C THR A 57 -3.26 -14.90 4.25
N HIS A 58 -2.35 -15.55 4.94
CA HIS A 58 -2.32 -17.01 5.11
C HIS A 58 -3.58 -17.55 5.82
N GLU A 59 -4.09 -16.87 6.85
CA GLU A 59 -5.34 -17.26 7.52
C GLU A 59 -6.53 -17.11 6.59
N THR A 60 -6.61 -16.01 5.80
CA THR A 60 -7.66 -15.78 4.81
C THR A 60 -7.69 -16.90 3.77
N MET A 61 -6.54 -17.27 3.22
CA MET A 61 -6.41 -18.36 2.26
C MET A 61 -6.81 -19.72 2.87
N ARG A 62 -6.43 -19.97 4.13
CA ARG A 62 -6.81 -21.17 4.87
C ARG A 62 -8.32 -21.25 5.08
N GLN A 63 -8.96 -20.13 5.46
CA GLN A 63 -10.40 -20.06 5.60
C GLN A 63 -11.11 -20.26 4.26
N LEU A 64 -10.60 -19.66 3.18
CA LEU A 64 -11.13 -19.85 1.83
C LEU A 64 -11.13 -21.33 1.42
N HIS A 65 -10.04 -22.05 1.67
CA HIS A 65 -9.97 -23.49 1.38
C HIS A 65 -10.95 -24.35 2.20
N LYS A 66 -11.26 -23.95 3.44
CA LYS A 66 -12.16 -24.69 4.34
C LYS A 66 -13.64 -24.35 4.18
N SER A 67 -13.95 -23.18 3.63
CA SER A 67 -15.33 -22.68 3.54
C SER A 67 -16.00 -23.23 2.28
N PHE A 68 -17.20 -23.75 2.43
CA PHE A 68 -18.02 -24.20 1.31
C PHE A 68 -18.86 -23.05 0.73
N ILE A 69 -19.31 -22.13 1.60
CA ILE A 69 -20.08 -20.93 1.22
C ILE A 69 -19.23 -19.72 1.63
N THR A 70 -19.07 -18.75 0.73
CA THR A 70 -18.31 -17.51 0.92
C THR A 70 -19.19 -16.28 0.65
N PRO A 71 -18.93 -15.12 1.31
CA PRO A 71 -19.74 -13.91 1.12
C PRO A 71 -19.53 -13.21 -0.23
N LEU A 72 -18.41 -13.46 -0.87
CA LEU A 72 -18.01 -12.97 -2.19
C LEU A 72 -17.55 -14.16 -3.03
N ASP A 73 -17.37 -13.99 -4.32
CA ASP A 73 -16.75 -15.02 -5.15
C ASP A 73 -15.36 -15.39 -4.61
N ARG A 74 -14.98 -16.65 -4.73
CA ARG A 74 -13.70 -17.16 -4.19
C ARG A 74 -12.49 -16.52 -4.86
N GLU A 75 -12.60 -16.19 -6.14
CA GLU A 75 -11.56 -15.51 -6.90
C GLU A 75 -11.44 -14.05 -6.45
N GLU A 76 -12.54 -13.36 -6.19
CA GLU A 76 -12.56 -12.01 -5.64
C GLU A 76 -11.88 -11.94 -4.25
N ILE A 77 -12.19 -12.89 -3.36
CA ILE A 77 -11.54 -12.99 -2.04
C ILE A 77 -10.03 -13.18 -2.18
N HIS A 78 -9.62 -14.07 -3.09
CA HIS A 78 -8.21 -14.33 -3.35
C HIS A 78 -7.50 -13.08 -3.90
N LEU A 79 -8.09 -12.44 -4.92
CA LEU A 79 -7.52 -11.25 -5.55
C LEU A 79 -7.42 -10.10 -4.54
N LEU A 80 -8.47 -9.84 -3.76
CA LEU A 80 -8.48 -8.75 -2.79
C LEU A 80 -7.37 -8.91 -1.75
N ILE A 81 -7.27 -10.08 -1.10
CA ILE A 81 -6.26 -10.27 -0.06
C ILE A 81 -4.83 -10.25 -0.63
N THR A 82 -4.60 -10.82 -1.81
CA THR A 82 -3.27 -10.83 -2.45
C THR A 82 -2.83 -9.43 -2.88
N ASN A 83 -3.75 -8.59 -3.37
CA ASN A 83 -3.42 -7.22 -3.73
C ASN A 83 -3.21 -6.33 -2.49
N LEU A 84 -3.96 -6.54 -1.41
CA LEU A 84 -3.71 -5.86 -0.13
C LEU A 84 -2.31 -6.19 0.43
N ASP A 85 -1.92 -7.47 0.37
CA ASP A 85 -0.60 -7.97 0.77
C ASP A 85 0.51 -7.31 -0.03
N GLY A 86 0.36 -7.26 -1.35
CA GLY A 86 1.32 -6.63 -2.25
C GLY A 86 1.58 -5.14 -1.99
N ILE A 87 0.68 -4.41 -1.31
CA ILE A 87 0.96 -3.03 -0.87
C ILE A 87 2.06 -3.03 0.20
N LEU A 88 1.96 -3.92 1.18
CA LEU A 88 2.94 -3.98 2.29
C LEU A 88 4.28 -4.56 1.84
N ASP A 89 4.28 -5.55 0.95
CA ASP A 89 5.49 -6.06 0.32
C ASP A 89 6.30 -4.92 -0.31
N LEU A 90 5.64 -4.08 -1.10
CA LEU A 90 6.28 -2.93 -1.76
C LEU A 90 6.73 -1.84 -0.77
N ILE A 91 5.98 -1.60 0.31
CA ILE A 91 6.39 -0.68 1.38
C ILE A 91 7.67 -1.20 2.07
N GLN A 92 7.74 -2.49 2.35
CA GLN A 92 8.91 -3.14 2.92
C GLN A 92 10.11 -3.04 1.97
N ASP A 93 9.91 -3.36 0.67
CA ASP A 93 10.94 -3.23 -0.35
C ASP A 93 11.47 -1.79 -0.45
N ALA A 94 10.60 -0.78 -0.36
CA ALA A 94 11.00 0.62 -0.36
C ALA A 94 11.86 0.97 0.87
N ALA A 95 11.45 0.53 2.06
CA ALA A 95 12.19 0.75 3.30
C ALA A 95 13.57 0.08 3.27
N HIS A 96 13.64 -1.17 2.82
CA HIS A 96 14.90 -1.92 2.69
C HIS A 96 15.82 -1.31 1.63
N THR A 97 15.28 -0.82 0.51
CA THR A 97 16.07 -0.20 -0.56
C THR A 97 16.83 1.03 -0.08
N VAL A 98 16.24 1.83 0.82
CA VAL A 98 16.93 2.98 1.44
C VAL A 98 18.21 2.54 2.16
N SER A 99 18.14 1.46 2.94
CA SER A 99 19.31 0.90 3.65
C SER A 99 20.29 0.21 2.69
N LEU A 100 19.77 -0.66 1.81
CA LEU A 100 20.57 -1.47 0.88
C LEU A 100 21.44 -0.60 -0.06
N TYR A 101 20.88 0.52 -0.53
CA TYR A 101 21.58 1.43 -1.43
C TYR A 101 22.46 2.44 -0.69
N ASN A 102 22.53 2.35 0.64
CA ASN A 102 23.31 3.28 1.47
C ASN A 102 22.96 4.73 1.11
N ILE A 103 21.67 5.04 1.17
CA ILE A 103 21.17 6.40 0.97
C ILE A 103 21.73 7.29 2.08
N ARG A 104 22.10 8.52 1.76
CA ARG A 104 22.68 9.48 2.70
C ARG A 104 21.73 10.58 3.13
N HIS A 105 20.70 10.82 2.33
CA HIS A 105 19.66 11.80 2.60
C HIS A 105 18.38 11.38 1.88
N ILE A 106 17.24 11.73 2.41
CA ILE A 106 15.93 11.55 1.77
C ILE A 106 15.50 12.88 1.19
N THR A 107 15.01 12.85 -0.04
CA THR A 107 14.51 14.02 -0.78
C THR A 107 13.09 14.39 -0.35
N ALA A 108 12.70 15.64 -0.56
CA ALA A 108 11.31 16.08 -0.33
C ALA A 108 10.30 15.34 -1.19
N GLU A 109 10.69 14.97 -2.41
CA GLU A 109 9.88 14.19 -3.33
C GLU A 109 9.60 12.77 -2.80
N SER A 110 10.60 12.10 -2.20
CA SER A 110 10.41 10.78 -1.57
C SER A 110 9.41 10.87 -0.40
N ILE A 111 9.51 11.93 0.42
CA ILE A 111 8.56 12.17 1.50
C ILE A 111 7.16 12.42 0.92
N ARG A 112 7.05 13.27 -0.12
CA ARG A 112 5.77 13.55 -0.76
C ARG A 112 5.10 12.32 -1.34
N LEU A 113 5.86 11.45 -2.02
CA LEU A 113 5.34 10.16 -2.54
C LEU A 113 4.85 9.27 -1.39
N SER A 114 5.58 9.18 -0.27
CA SER A 114 5.12 8.40 0.89
C SER A 114 3.84 8.95 1.53
N GLU A 115 3.63 10.27 1.54
CA GLU A 115 2.38 10.89 1.99
C GLU A 115 1.20 10.52 1.07
N LEU A 116 1.43 10.43 -0.24
CA LEU A 116 0.41 9.99 -1.21
C LEU A 116 0.09 8.51 -1.03
N ILE A 117 1.09 7.65 -0.75
CA ILE A 117 0.89 6.25 -0.37
C ILE A 117 -0.04 6.15 0.84
N LEU A 118 0.24 6.91 1.90
CA LEU A 118 -0.59 6.93 3.10
C LEU A 118 -2.03 7.38 2.78
N ALA A 119 -2.18 8.40 1.95
CA ALA A 119 -3.50 8.88 1.55
C ALA A 119 -4.29 7.82 0.76
N CYS A 120 -3.65 7.05 -0.13
CA CYS A 120 -4.25 5.90 -0.82
C CYS A 120 -4.63 4.80 0.18
N ALA A 121 -3.71 4.40 1.07
CA ALA A 121 -3.94 3.36 2.07
C ALA A 121 -5.15 3.66 2.97
N GLU A 122 -5.34 4.92 3.39
CA GLU A 122 -6.50 5.34 4.17
C GLU A 122 -7.82 5.23 3.41
N ARG A 123 -7.82 5.43 2.07
CA ARG A 123 -9.01 5.22 1.21
C ARG A 123 -9.27 3.75 1.01
N VAL A 124 -8.23 2.95 0.74
CA VAL A 124 -8.33 1.49 0.68
C VAL A 124 -8.95 0.93 1.95
N GLN A 125 -8.46 1.32 3.12
CA GLN A 125 -9.02 0.88 4.40
C GLN A 125 -10.51 1.23 4.55
N LYS A 126 -10.90 2.46 4.16
CA LYS A 126 -12.31 2.89 4.22
C LYS A 126 -13.18 2.08 3.25
N ALA A 127 -12.72 1.87 2.01
CA ALA A 127 -13.45 1.08 1.02
C ALA A 127 -13.64 -0.37 1.48
N VAL A 128 -12.57 -1.00 1.99
CA VAL A 128 -12.62 -2.37 2.54
C VAL A 128 -13.62 -2.47 3.71
N ARG A 129 -13.66 -1.49 4.61
CA ARG A 129 -14.62 -1.46 5.73
C ARG A 129 -16.06 -1.41 5.29
N LEU A 130 -16.35 -0.83 4.14
CA LEU A 130 -17.70 -0.68 3.60
C LEU A 130 -18.17 -1.91 2.80
N LEU A 131 -17.27 -2.80 2.38
CA LEU A 131 -17.57 -3.97 1.53
C LEU A 131 -18.57 -4.97 2.14
N HIS A 132 -18.79 -4.91 3.45
CA HIS A 132 -19.73 -5.83 4.12
C HIS A 132 -21.20 -5.63 3.72
N SER A 133 -21.56 -4.53 3.04
CA SER A 133 -22.90 -4.25 2.54
C SER A 133 -22.86 -3.45 1.24
N MET A 134 -23.54 -3.92 0.22
CA MET A 134 -23.69 -3.23 -1.07
C MET A 134 -24.56 -1.97 -0.98
N ASP A 135 -25.26 -1.72 0.13
CA ASP A 135 -25.88 -0.42 0.41
C ASP A 135 -24.87 0.73 0.37
N ASN A 136 -23.60 0.41 0.57
CA ASN A 136 -22.49 1.36 0.53
C ASN A 136 -21.86 1.55 -0.86
N ALA A 137 -22.38 0.92 -1.92
CA ALA A 137 -21.79 0.88 -3.26
C ALA A 137 -21.35 2.27 -3.77
N VAL A 138 -22.20 3.29 -3.63
CA VAL A 138 -21.91 4.65 -4.09
C VAL A 138 -20.70 5.25 -3.36
N GLU A 139 -20.59 5.06 -2.05
CA GLU A 139 -19.46 5.58 -1.27
C GLU A 139 -18.17 4.80 -1.56
N ILE A 140 -18.27 3.48 -1.76
CA ILE A 140 -17.13 2.64 -2.15
C ILE A 140 -16.58 3.10 -3.50
N LEU A 141 -17.42 3.24 -4.53
CA LEU A 141 -16.99 3.70 -5.86
C LEU A 141 -16.37 5.10 -5.83
N LYS A 142 -16.88 5.99 -4.97
CA LYS A 142 -16.26 7.29 -4.77
C LYS A 142 -14.86 7.19 -4.17
N LEU A 143 -14.65 6.29 -3.19
CA LEU A 143 -13.33 6.06 -2.60
C LEU A 143 -12.35 5.45 -3.63
N CYS A 144 -12.81 4.52 -4.50
CA CYS A 144 -12.01 4.00 -5.59
C CYS A 144 -11.56 5.11 -6.54
N HIS A 145 -12.46 5.99 -6.94
CA HIS A 145 -12.11 7.15 -7.77
C HIS A 145 -11.13 8.13 -7.06
N GLU A 146 -11.24 8.32 -5.73
CA GLU A 146 -10.27 9.12 -4.98
C GLU A 146 -8.87 8.48 -4.99
N ILE A 147 -8.78 7.13 -4.97
CA ILE A 147 -7.50 6.40 -5.07
C ILE A 147 -6.88 6.63 -6.45
N ASP A 148 -7.65 6.48 -7.54
CA ASP A 148 -7.22 6.76 -8.92
C ASP A 148 -6.65 8.20 -9.07
N GLN A 149 -7.30 9.19 -8.45
CA GLN A 149 -6.80 10.56 -8.45
C GLN A 149 -5.47 10.73 -7.71
N LEU A 150 -5.29 10.02 -6.59
CA LEU A 150 -4.05 10.06 -5.80
C LEU A 150 -2.90 9.33 -6.50
N GLU A 151 -3.18 8.19 -7.16
CA GLU A 151 -2.22 7.52 -8.04
C GLU A 151 -1.74 8.46 -9.15
N SER A 152 -2.66 9.08 -9.88
CA SER A 152 -2.34 10.07 -10.92
C SER A 152 -1.55 11.29 -10.40
N GLU A 153 -1.72 11.67 -9.14
CA GLU A 153 -0.90 12.69 -8.48
C GLU A 153 0.51 12.15 -8.19
N ALA A 154 0.63 10.91 -7.71
CA ALA A 154 1.91 10.27 -7.42
C ALA A 154 2.74 10.07 -8.69
N ASP A 155 2.14 9.61 -9.80
CA ASP A 155 2.79 9.49 -11.11
C ASP A 155 3.34 10.84 -11.60
N ARG A 156 2.57 11.93 -11.47
CA ARG A 156 3.05 13.27 -11.82
C ARG A 156 4.21 13.73 -10.94
N GLU A 157 4.13 13.49 -9.63
CA GLU A 157 5.21 13.82 -8.69
C GLU A 157 6.48 13.03 -9.02
N MET A 158 6.36 11.72 -9.23
CA MET A 158 7.48 10.84 -9.62
C MET A 158 8.12 11.31 -10.93
N ARG A 159 7.34 11.58 -11.98
CA ARG A 159 7.87 12.10 -13.25
C ARG A 159 8.57 13.45 -13.11
N GLY A 160 8.03 14.33 -12.27
CA GLY A 160 8.64 15.60 -11.93
C GLY A 160 9.99 15.44 -11.21
N ALA A 161 10.02 14.56 -10.19
CA ALA A 161 11.21 14.20 -9.44
C ALA A 161 12.28 13.59 -10.36
N MET A 162 11.87 12.66 -11.23
CA MET A 162 12.73 12.01 -12.20
C MET A 162 13.36 13.02 -13.18
N SER A 163 12.55 13.97 -13.68
CA SER A 163 13.04 15.02 -14.59
C SER A 163 14.10 15.91 -13.93
N ARG A 164 13.91 16.30 -12.65
CA ARG A 164 14.91 17.07 -11.89
C ARG A 164 16.17 16.24 -11.66
N LEU A 165 16.02 15.00 -11.19
CA LEU A 165 17.11 14.08 -10.91
C LEU A 165 18.06 13.93 -12.11
N PHE A 166 17.53 13.66 -13.31
CA PHE A 166 18.36 13.48 -14.51
C PHE A 166 18.99 14.76 -15.07
N ARG A 167 18.49 15.93 -14.69
CA ARG A 167 19.02 17.21 -15.17
C ARG A 167 20.01 17.85 -14.22
N GLU A 168 19.84 17.62 -12.91
CA GLU A 168 20.53 18.42 -11.89
C GLU A 168 21.53 17.58 -11.09
N GLU A 169 21.33 16.26 -10.97
CA GLU A 169 22.26 15.41 -10.21
C GLU A 169 23.48 15.03 -11.06
N ALA A 170 24.66 15.36 -10.54
CA ALA A 170 25.92 15.10 -11.23
C ALA A 170 26.48 13.70 -10.94
N ASP A 171 26.17 13.11 -9.77
CA ASP A 171 26.60 11.76 -9.41
C ASP A 171 25.66 10.71 -9.97
N VAL A 172 26.14 9.98 -10.98
CA VAL A 172 25.39 8.89 -11.63
C VAL A 172 24.93 7.82 -10.63
N ARG A 173 25.66 7.59 -9.53
CA ARG A 173 25.23 6.63 -8.51
C ARG A 173 23.99 7.12 -7.78
N GLU A 174 23.94 8.40 -7.44
CA GLU A 174 22.75 9.00 -6.82
C GLU A 174 21.56 9.00 -7.79
N VAL A 175 21.80 9.26 -9.08
CA VAL A 175 20.76 9.11 -10.11
C VAL A 175 20.16 7.69 -10.11
N ILE A 176 21.01 6.65 -10.09
CA ILE A 176 20.56 5.25 -10.09
C ILE A 176 19.75 4.94 -8.82
N LYS A 177 20.22 5.38 -7.66
CA LYS A 177 19.59 5.13 -6.37
C LYS A 177 18.21 5.79 -6.25
N PHE A 178 18.15 7.11 -6.52
CA PHE A 178 16.89 7.84 -6.40
C PHE A 178 15.89 7.48 -7.49
N LYS A 179 16.36 7.14 -8.69
CA LYS A 179 15.49 6.58 -9.72
C LYS A 179 14.75 5.34 -9.19
N ALA A 180 15.48 4.40 -8.61
CA ALA A 180 14.87 3.18 -8.07
C ALA A 180 13.90 3.46 -6.92
N ILE A 181 14.24 4.41 -6.03
CA ILE A 181 13.37 4.78 -4.91
C ILE A 181 12.07 5.43 -5.40
N TYR A 182 12.16 6.39 -6.33
CA TYR A 182 10.97 7.07 -6.85
C TYR A 182 10.03 6.11 -7.58
N GLU A 183 10.59 5.23 -8.44
CA GLU A 183 9.83 4.19 -9.12
C GLU A 183 9.16 3.23 -8.13
N LEU A 184 9.88 2.80 -7.10
CA LEU A 184 9.33 1.86 -6.11
C LEU A 184 8.22 2.49 -5.26
N LEU A 185 8.38 3.77 -4.84
CA LEU A 185 7.35 4.47 -4.08
C LEU A 185 6.07 4.70 -4.92
N GLU A 186 6.22 5.03 -6.20
CA GLU A 186 5.06 5.18 -7.10
C GLU A 186 4.37 3.82 -7.33
N THR A 187 5.11 2.73 -7.51
CA THR A 187 4.54 1.38 -7.64
C THR A 187 3.65 0.98 -6.44
N VAL A 188 3.88 1.55 -5.25
CA VAL A 188 2.97 1.32 -4.10
C VAL A 188 1.60 1.96 -4.34
N THR A 189 1.54 3.16 -4.94
CA THR A 189 0.26 3.81 -5.27
C THR A 189 -0.47 3.08 -6.40
N ASP A 190 0.25 2.58 -7.41
CA ASP A 190 -0.29 1.69 -8.45
C ASP A 190 -0.94 0.45 -7.82
N ARG A 191 -0.28 -0.15 -6.82
CA ARG A 191 -0.84 -1.30 -6.12
C ARG A 191 -2.10 -0.96 -5.33
N CYS A 192 -2.20 0.24 -4.78
CA CYS A 192 -3.44 0.71 -4.15
C CYS A 192 -4.57 0.88 -5.18
N GLU A 193 -4.26 1.33 -6.40
CA GLU A 193 -5.20 1.39 -7.52
C GLU A 193 -5.65 -0.02 -7.95
N ASP A 194 -4.74 -1.00 -8.03
CA ASP A 194 -5.09 -2.40 -8.30
C ASP A 194 -6.12 -2.93 -7.28
N VAL A 195 -5.94 -2.61 -5.98
CA VAL A 195 -6.94 -2.94 -4.94
C VAL A 195 -8.26 -2.24 -5.18
N ALA A 196 -8.25 -0.97 -5.56
CA ALA A 196 -9.46 -0.22 -5.87
C ALA A 196 -10.20 -0.83 -7.07
N ASN A 197 -9.51 -1.26 -8.11
CA ASN A 197 -10.06 -1.92 -9.28
C ASN A 197 -10.72 -3.26 -8.92
N VAL A 198 -10.11 -4.06 -8.03
CA VAL A 198 -10.72 -5.29 -7.50
C VAL A 198 -12.00 -4.97 -6.72
N ILE A 199 -11.97 -3.97 -5.84
CA ILE A 199 -13.12 -3.53 -5.04
C ILE A 199 -14.26 -3.03 -5.95
N GLU A 200 -13.95 -2.26 -7.00
CA GLU A 200 -14.92 -1.80 -7.98
C GLU A 200 -15.58 -2.98 -8.71
N GLY A 201 -14.81 -3.99 -9.13
CA GLY A 201 -15.31 -5.23 -9.70
C GLY A 201 -16.30 -5.93 -8.77
N ILE A 202 -15.94 -6.12 -7.50
CA ILE A 202 -16.81 -6.71 -6.47
C ILE A 202 -18.14 -5.95 -6.35
N VAL A 203 -18.09 -4.62 -6.32
CA VAL A 203 -19.29 -3.79 -6.20
C VAL A 203 -20.18 -3.94 -7.43
N LEU A 204 -19.61 -3.93 -8.64
CA LEU A 204 -20.37 -4.04 -9.90
C LEU A 204 -21.02 -5.39 -10.09
N GLU A 205 -20.39 -6.47 -9.60
CA GLU A 205 -20.94 -7.83 -9.70
C GLU A 205 -22.03 -8.13 -8.66
N ASN A 206 -22.03 -7.40 -7.53
CA ASN A 206 -22.90 -7.67 -6.38
C ASN A 206 -23.98 -6.59 -6.12
N SER A 207 -24.12 -5.57 -7.01
CA SER A 207 -25.06 -4.45 -6.88
C SER A 207 -26.37 -4.63 -7.64
#